data_f25c0ea7eab747a1efa2d6c6177ebe02
#
_entry.id   f25c0ea7eab747a1efa2d6c6177ebe02
#
_cell.length_a   1.000
_cell.length_b   1.000
_cell.length_c   1.000
_cell.angle_alpha   90.00
_cell.angle_beta   90.00
_cell.angle_gamma   90.00
#
_symmetry.space_group_name_H-M   'P 1'
#
loop_
_entity.id
_entity.type
_entity.pdbx_description
1 polymer ?
#
loop_
_entity_poly.entity_id
_entity_poly.type
_entity_poly.pdbx_seq_one_letter_code
_entity_poly.pdbx_strand_id
1 'polypeptide(L)'
;MNNGFWDTARSVYPLFSLIELDEYEKILAGFLNSYRESGYLPKWLAPEDSGGMPGNYIDAVIADAAVKDIAAELMPEFLNGMLHSANQQEKNRRQGRSYADEYNTYGYVPSDLHESVNHTLDYSYSDYCIAKVAEKLGENETAEIFMTQSTRYQNLFSVEDKFMVAKDRQGQFKENFSPFSWGGDYTEGSAWQSTFAVNHDIAGLIALHGGKAAFEEILVTLANTPPEYTVEGYGHVIHEMAEMEVNGFGQINVGNQPSFHLPYLFHFINKPYFAQPLLKQAINRLFSADFKGYPGDEDNGSMASWYIFNALGFYPFCPGSGEYLIGMPNFDEAIIHLANGNKVKITTTLNYPQQQFIHRITENKADFKTCVIAHDELIKGKDFNFELGMVPNSKCFDETVPASIRKRMVQTTS
;
A
#
# COMPACT_ATOMS: atom_id res chain seq x y z
N MET A 1 12.61 18.91 -8.76
CA MET A 1 11.38 18.08 -8.66
C MET A 1 11.03 18.00 -7.19
N ASN A 2 9.78 18.10 -6.81
CA ASN A 2 9.33 17.81 -5.46
C ASN A 2 8.55 16.50 -5.51
N ASN A 3 8.84 15.54 -4.63
CA ASN A 3 8.18 14.24 -4.64
C ASN A 3 8.31 13.55 -3.28
N GLY A 4 7.18 13.24 -2.66
CA GLY A 4 7.05 12.43 -1.47
C GLY A 4 6.84 10.97 -1.83
N PHE A 5 7.84 10.11 -1.62
CA PHE A 5 7.71 8.69 -1.94
C PHE A 5 6.73 7.97 -1.03
N TRP A 6 6.55 8.45 0.20
CA TRP A 6 5.58 7.91 1.15
C TRP A 6 4.17 7.91 0.58
N ASP A 7 3.84 8.92 -0.23
CA ASP A 7 2.56 9.08 -0.92
C ASP A 7 2.58 8.38 -2.28
N THR A 8 3.52 8.76 -3.14
CA THR A 8 3.51 8.44 -4.58
C THR A 8 3.81 6.97 -4.89
N ALA A 9 4.55 6.26 -4.03
CA ALA A 9 4.88 4.86 -4.21
C ALA A 9 3.65 3.95 -4.29
N ARG A 10 2.53 4.36 -3.67
CA ARG A 10 1.31 3.54 -3.53
C ARG A 10 0.51 3.41 -4.82
N SER A 11 0.59 4.41 -5.71
CA SER A 11 -0.25 4.44 -6.92
C SER A 11 0.38 5.14 -8.12
N VAL A 12 1.18 6.20 -7.95
CA VAL A 12 1.71 6.99 -9.07
C VAL A 12 2.65 6.15 -9.94
N TYR A 13 3.67 5.55 -9.34
CA TYR A 13 4.65 4.74 -10.09
C TYR A 13 4.06 3.45 -10.64
N PRO A 14 3.18 2.73 -9.92
CA PRO A 14 2.39 1.65 -10.51
C PRO A 14 1.56 2.09 -11.73
N LEU A 15 1.02 3.32 -11.75
CA LEU A 15 0.31 3.85 -12.93
C LEU A 15 1.27 4.13 -14.08
N PHE A 16 2.41 4.79 -13.82
CA PHE A 16 3.43 5.05 -14.83
C PHE A 16 3.95 3.77 -15.47
N SER A 17 4.07 2.68 -14.72
CA SER A 17 4.45 1.38 -15.27
C SER A 17 3.50 0.82 -16.33
N LEU A 18 2.28 1.35 -16.42
CA LEU A 18 1.28 0.96 -17.42
C LEU A 18 1.24 1.92 -18.61
N ILE A 19 1.33 3.24 -18.37
CA ILE A 19 0.98 4.25 -19.38
C ILE A 19 2.13 5.14 -19.83
N GLU A 20 3.19 5.29 -19.00
CA GLU A 20 4.30 6.25 -19.25
C GLU A 20 5.68 5.61 -19.01
N LEU A 21 5.92 4.45 -19.62
CA LEU A 21 7.09 3.64 -19.35
C LEU A 21 8.41 4.37 -19.65
N ASP A 22 8.51 5.04 -20.82
CA ASP A 22 9.72 5.77 -21.23
C ASP A 22 10.10 6.90 -20.26
N GLU A 23 9.10 7.61 -19.74
CA GLU A 23 9.33 8.65 -18.74
C GLU A 23 9.64 8.06 -17.36
N TYR A 24 9.02 6.93 -17.02
CA TYR A 24 9.29 6.25 -15.76
C TYR A 24 10.74 5.75 -15.69
N GLU A 25 11.27 5.16 -16.75
CA GLU A 25 12.69 4.75 -16.83
C GLU A 25 13.66 5.93 -16.63
N LYS A 26 13.38 7.08 -17.24
CA LYS A 26 14.16 8.32 -17.04
C LYS A 26 14.08 8.81 -15.59
N ILE A 27 12.92 8.73 -14.95
CA ILE A 27 12.71 9.10 -13.56
C ILE A 27 13.54 8.19 -12.65
N LEU A 28 13.50 6.87 -12.88
CA LEU A 28 14.33 5.90 -12.14
C LEU A 28 15.82 6.20 -12.28
N ALA A 29 16.30 6.49 -13.51
CA ALA A 29 17.68 6.90 -13.72
C ALA A 29 18.02 8.19 -12.95
N GLY A 30 17.08 9.12 -12.84
CA GLY A 30 17.22 10.32 -12.03
C GLY A 30 17.37 10.04 -10.53
N PHE A 31 16.60 9.10 -9.99
CA PHE A 31 16.73 8.67 -8.59
C PHE A 31 18.07 8.01 -8.32
N LEU A 32 18.54 7.19 -9.26
CA LEU A 32 19.85 6.57 -9.16
C LEU A 32 21.00 7.61 -9.22
N ASN A 33 20.83 8.68 -9.99
CA ASN A 33 21.79 9.78 -9.99
C ASN A 33 21.84 10.49 -8.63
N SER A 34 20.72 10.66 -7.95
CA SER A 34 20.73 11.19 -6.58
C SER A 34 21.54 10.29 -5.63
N TYR A 35 21.43 8.98 -5.75
CA TYR A 35 22.27 8.03 -5.00
C TYR A 35 23.76 8.20 -5.33
N ARG A 36 24.12 8.29 -6.60
CA ARG A 36 25.52 8.47 -7.06
C ARG A 36 26.15 9.75 -6.53
N GLU A 37 25.36 10.82 -6.40
CA GLU A 37 25.82 12.12 -5.95
C GLU A 37 25.90 12.23 -4.42
N SER A 38 24.92 11.68 -3.69
CA SER A 38 24.81 11.83 -2.24
C SER A 38 25.30 10.61 -1.44
N GLY A 39 25.36 9.43 -2.07
CA GLY A 39 25.59 8.15 -1.42
C GLY A 39 24.33 7.52 -0.82
N TYR A 40 23.14 8.17 -0.94
CA TYR A 40 21.87 7.68 -0.45
C TYR A 40 20.79 7.77 -1.52
N LEU A 41 19.86 6.81 -1.50
CA LEU A 41 18.62 6.94 -2.26
C LEU A 41 17.75 8.03 -1.64
N PRO A 42 17.05 8.84 -2.45
CA PRO A 42 16.25 9.94 -1.93
C PRO A 42 15.06 9.41 -1.13
N LYS A 43 14.77 10.08 -0.01
CA LYS A 43 13.61 9.78 0.83
C LYS A 43 12.44 10.71 0.52
N TRP A 44 12.74 12.00 0.38
CA TRP A 44 11.80 13.04 0.00
C TRP A 44 12.51 14.08 -0.86
N LEU A 45 12.23 14.06 -2.17
CA LEU A 45 12.84 15.03 -3.09
C LEU A 45 12.20 16.41 -2.94
N ALA A 46 13.02 17.36 -2.59
CA ALA A 46 12.79 18.79 -2.61
C ALA A 46 14.03 19.44 -3.24
N PRO A 47 14.20 20.77 -3.24
CA PRO A 47 15.49 21.37 -3.62
C PRO A 47 16.68 20.83 -2.81
N GLU A 48 16.43 20.43 -1.56
CA GLU A 48 17.29 19.55 -0.76
C GLU A 48 16.44 18.37 -0.27
N ASP A 49 17.05 17.19 -0.05
CA ASP A 49 16.33 16.09 0.58
C ASP A 49 15.92 16.50 2.00
N SER A 50 14.61 16.52 2.27
CA SER A 50 14.10 17.03 3.55
C SER A 50 14.09 15.99 4.65
N GLY A 51 14.20 14.69 4.29
CA GLY A 51 14.06 13.57 5.22
C GLY A 51 12.65 13.42 5.81
N GLY A 52 11.66 14.10 5.21
CA GLY A 52 10.26 14.07 5.65
C GLY A 52 9.64 12.67 5.57
N MET A 53 8.61 12.45 6.37
CA MET A 53 7.81 11.23 6.51
C MET A 53 8.60 9.99 6.98
N PRO A 54 7.95 9.00 7.61
CA PRO A 54 8.60 7.75 8.00
C PRO A 54 8.85 6.83 6.81
N GLY A 55 9.62 5.77 7.03
CA GLY A 55 9.87 4.76 6.01
C GLY A 55 10.87 5.19 4.93
N ASN A 56 11.11 4.29 4.00
CA ASN A 56 11.91 4.50 2.78
C ASN A 56 11.11 4.00 1.58
N TYR A 57 10.05 4.69 1.21
CA TYR A 57 9.11 4.22 0.18
C TYR A 57 9.65 4.23 -1.25
N ILE A 58 10.82 4.83 -1.49
CA ILE A 58 11.54 4.62 -2.75
C ILE A 58 11.88 3.15 -2.97
N ASP A 59 12.05 2.37 -1.89
CA ASP A 59 12.28 0.93 -1.98
C ASP A 59 11.08 0.22 -2.64
N ALA A 60 9.85 0.68 -2.38
CA ALA A 60 8.65 0.15 -3.03
C ALA A 60 8.58 0.51 -4.51
N VAL A 61 8.99 1.72 -4.89
CA VAL A 61 9.09 2.15 -6.30
C VAL A 61 10.07 1.28 -7.06
N ILE A 62 11.26 1.05 -6.49
CA ILE A 62 12.31 0.22 -7.10
C ILE A 62 11.85 -1.24 -7.20
N ALA A 63 11.26 -1.79 -6.14
CA ALA A 63 10.78 -3.17 -6.14
C ALA A 63 9.65 -3.39 -7.15
N ASP A 64 8.73 -2.43 -7.29
CA ASP A 64 7.65 -2.50 -8.29
C ASP A 64 8.21 -2.48 -9.71
N ALA A 65 9.21 -1.61 -9.98
CA ALA A 65 9.92 -1.60 -11.27
C ALA A 65 10.66 -2.92 -11.52
N ALA A 66 11.38 -3.44 -10.52
CA ALA A 66 12.16 -4.67 -10.64
C ALA A 66 11.29 -5.89 -10.99
N VAL A 67 10.16 -6.09 -10.29
CA VAL A 67 9.27 -7.24 -10.55
C VAL A 67 8.54 -7.13 -11.89
N LYS A 68 8.46 -5.93 -12.46
CA LYS A 68 7.86 -5.63 -13.76
C LYS A 68 8.89 -5.57 -14.90
N ASP A 69 10.13 -5.91 -14.65
CA ASP A 69 11.25 -5.86 -15.62
C ASP A 69 11.51 -4.46 -16.23
N ILE A 70 11.21 -3.38 -15.47
CA ILE A 70 11.43 -2.00 -15.90
C ILE A 70 12.83 -1.54 -15.46
N ALA A 71 13.61 -0.95 -16.35
CA ALA A 71 14.99 -0.49 -16.12
C ALA A 71 15.86 -1.55 -15.41
N ALA A 72 15.79 -2.80 -15.86
CA ALA A 72 16.44 -3.95 -15.22
C ALA A 72 17.96 -3.78 -15.05
N GLU A 73 18.61 -3.05 -15.97
CA GLU A 73 20.04 -2.74 -15.93
C GLU A 73 20.45 -1.84 -14.74
N LEU A 74 19.52 -1.07 -14.17
CA LEU A 74 19.76 -0.20 -13.02
C LEU A 74 19.63 -0.94 -11.67
N MET A 75 18.97 -2.09 -11.64
CA MET A 75 18.60 -2.79 -10.41
C MET A 75 19.80 -3.24 -9.55
N PRO A 76 20.97 -3.67 -10.09
CA PRO A 76 22.13 -3.99 -9.26
C PRO A 76 22.63 -2.80 -8.45
N GLU A 77 22.64 -1.59 -9.03
CA GLU A 77 23.09 -0.38 -8.34
C GLU A 77 22.01 0.13 -7.36
N PHE A 78 20.75 0.01 -7.72
CA PHE A 78 19.64 0.28 -6.80
C PHE A 78 19.69 -0.63 -5.57
N LEU A 79 19.93 -1.93 -5.73
CA LEU A 79 20.05 -2.84 -4.58
C LEU A 79 21.17 -2.38 -3.62
N ASN A 80 22.32 -1.94 -4.14
CA ASN A 80 23.39 -1.40 -3.31
C ASN A 80 22.92 -0.15 -2.51
N GLY A 81 22.19 0.76 -3.15
CA GLY A 81 21.63 1.95 -2.50
C GLY A 81 20.58 1.61 -1.44
N MET A 82 19.70 0.64 -1.71
CA MET A 82 18.70 0.14 -0.76
C MET A 82 19.36 -0.48 0.48
N LEU A 83 20.36 -1.35 0.27
CA LEU A 83 21.12 -1.99 1.36
C LEU A 83 21.89 -0.95 2.20
N HIS A 84 22.47 0.07 1.55
CA HIS A 84 23.14 1.15 2.26
C HIS A 84 22.14 1.94 3.13
N SER A 85 21.03 2.36 2.56
CA SER A 85 19.99 3.11 3.27
C SER A 85 19.33 2.30 4.40
N ALA A 86 19.20 0.97 4.25
CA ALA A 86 18.63 0.09 5.26
C ALA A 86 19.48 -0.02 6.54
N ASN A 87 20.80 0.13 6.40
CA ASN A 87 21.73 -0.08 7.49
C ASN A 87 22.34 1.20 8.07
N GLN A 88 22.07 2.34 7.45
CA GLN A 88 22.70 3.60 7.84
C GLN A 88 21.73 4.78 7.77
N GLN A 89 21.96 5.74 8.64
CA GLN A 89 21.34 7.04 8.62
C GLN A 89 22.42 8.12 8.46
N GLU A 90 22.19 9.08 7.58
CA GLU A 90 23.05 10.24 7.41
C GLU A 90 23.06 11.11 8.69
N LYS A 91 24.20 11.78 8.98
CA LYS A 91 24.38 12.56 10.23
C LYS A 91 23.32 13.63 10.46
N ASN A 92 22.81 14.24 9.39
CA ASN A 92 21.74 15.24 9.45
C ASN A 92 20.35 14.65 9.51
N ARG A 93 20.22 13.31 9.53
CA ARG A 93 18.97 12.54 9.59
C ARG A 93 17.99 12.79 8.44
N ARG A 94 18.47 13.28 7.31
CA ARG A 94 17.66 13.53 6.11
C ARG A 94 17.59 12.35 5.18
N GLN A 95 18.59 11.47 5.19
CA GLN A 95 18.76 10.35 4.27
C GLN A 95 19.00 9.04 5.03
N GLY A 96 18.73 7.92 4.39
CA GLY A 96 18.77 6.60 5.02
C GLY A 96 17.62 6.36 6.00
N ARG A 97 17.63 5.22 6.68
CA ARG A 97 16.61 4.87 7.68
C ARG A 97 16.84 5.62 8.98
N SER A 98 15.83 6.40 9.40
CA SER A 98 15.81 6.97 10.74
C SER A 98 15.79 5.84 11.76
N TYR A 99 16.65 5.94 12.79
CA TYR A 99 16.74 4.93 13.86
C TYR A 99 17.13 3.53 13.36
N ALA A 100 17.97 3.44 12.31
CA ALA A 100 18.42 2.17 11.73
C ALA A 100 19.06 1.23 12.77
N ASP A 101 19.90 1.80 13.67
CA ASP A 101 20.57 1.03 14.72
C ASP A 101 19.57 0.41 15.70
N GLU A 102 18.55 1.16 16.10
CA GLU A 102 17.49 0.68 16.99
C GLU A 102 16.65 -0.39 16.30
N TYR A 103 16.19 -0.13 15.06
CA TYR A 103 15.42 -1.11 14.31
C TYR A 103 16.18 -2.44 14.12
N ASN A 104 17.47 -2.36 13.82
CA ASN A 104 18.31 -3.54 13.66
C ASN A 104 18.63 -4.25 14.98
N THR A 105 18.74 -3.51 16.08
CA THR A 105 19.05 -4.07 17.41
C THR A 105 17.82 -4.73 18.06
N TYR A 106 16.68 -4.06 18.04
CA TYR A 106 15.47 -4.50 18.76
C TYR A 106 14.48 -5.27 17.86
N GLY A 107 14.62 -5.16 16.53
CA GLY A 107 13.62 -5.65 15.59
C GLY A 107 12.37 -4.78 15.52
N TYR A 108 12.42 -3.58 16.07
CA TYR A 108 11.42 -2.52 16.01
C TYR A 108 12.07 -1.18 16.42
N VAL A 109 11.39 -0.08 16.16
CA VAL A 109 11.78 1.24 16.65
C VAL A 109 11.12 1.47 18.02
N PRO A 110 11.90 1.73 19.10
CA PRO A 110 11.35 1.91 20.44
C PRO A 110 10.48 3.16 20.61
N SER A 111 9.52 3.12 21.54
CA SER A 111 8.49 4.14 21.77
C SER A 111 9.02 5.49 22.33
N ASP A 112 10.28 5.57 22.74
CA ASP A 112 10.94 6.84 23.08
C ASP A 112 11.37 7.63 21.83
N LEU A 113 11.16 7.09 20.63
CA LEU A 113 11.45 7.68 19.36
C LEU A 113 10.16 8.05 18.61
N HIS A 114 10.21 9.15 17.86
CA HIS A 114 9.04 9.68 17.16
C HIS A 114 8.55 8.72 16.07
N GLU A 115 7.24 8.58 15.93
CA GLU A 115 6.57 7.73 14.92
C GLU A 115 7.06 6.27 14.89
N SER A 116 7.36 5.74 16.07
CA SER A 116 8.02 4.46 16.26
C SER A 116 7.29 3.28 15.62
N VAL A 117 5.94 3.28 15.67
CA VAL A 117 5.13 2.23 15.06
C VAL A 117 5.22 2.31 13.55
N ASN A 118 4.98 3.50 12.95
CA ASN A 118 5.04 3.64 11.50
C ASN A 118 6.41 3.36 10.94
N HIS A 119 7.49 3.84 11.57
CA HIS A 119 8.85 3.47 11.15
C HIS A 119 9.06 1.96 11.12
N THR A 120 8.58 1.23 12.12
CA THR A 120 8.71 -0.24 12.16
C THR A 120 7.94 -0.93 11.05
N LEU A 121 6.70 -0.51 10.81
CA LEU A 121 5.83 -1.08 9.76
C LEU A 121 6.40 -0.79 8.37
N ASP A 122 6.78 0.45 8.13
CA ASP A 122 7.30 0.91 6.85
C ASP A 122 8.65 0.26 6.51
N TYR A 123 9.52 0.08 7.52
CA TYR A 123 10.78 -0.65 7.31
C TYR A 123 10.56 -2.13 7.09
N SER A 124 9.56 -2.76 7.72
CA SER A 124 9.19 -4.14 7.41
C SER A 124 8.73 -4.28 5.95
N TYR A 125 8.00 -3.30 5.42
CA TYR A 125 7.64 -3.28 4.00
C TYR A 125 8.85 -2.98 3.10
N SER A 126 9.72 -2.04 3.47
CA SER A 126 10.97 -1.78 2.76
C SER A 126 11.86 -3.02 2.71
N ASP A 127 11.96 -3.80 3.80
CA ASP A 127 12.72 -5.07 3.83
C ASP A 127 12.15 -6.09 2.83
N TYR A 128 10.82 -6.22 2.74
CA TYR A 128 10.18 -7.00 1.69
C TYR A 128 10.57 -6.51 0.29
N CYS A 129 10.58 -5.20 0.06
CA CYS A 129 10.96 -4.61 -1.22
C CYS A 129 12.42 -4.91 -1.59
N ILE A 130 13.34 -4.79 -0.64
CA ILE A 130 14.75 -5.18 -0.83
C ILE A 130 14.86 -6.66 -1.19
N ALA A 131 14.15 -7.52 -0.47
CA ALA A 131 14.13 -8.96 -0.75
C ALA A 131 13.63 -9.26 -2.18
N LYS A 132 12.61 -8.52 -2.67
CA LYS A 132 12.08 -8.68 -4.02
C LYS A 132 13.09 -8.31 -5.11
N VAL A 133 13.83 -7.22 -4.90
CA VAL A 133 14.90 -6.81 -5.84
C VAL A 133 16.04 -7.82 -5.81
N ALA A 134 16.46 -8.27 -4.64
CA ALA A 134 17.50 -9.28 -4.48
C ALA A 134 17.11 -10.63 -5.13
N GLU A 135 15.86 -11.10 -4.95
CA GLU A 135 15.32 -12.28 -5.65
C GLU A 135 15.43 -12.14 -7.17
N LYS A 136 15.07 -10.97 -7.71
CA LYS A 136 15.10 -10.70 -9.15
C LYS A 136 16.52 -10.74 -9.70
N LEU A 137 17.51 -10.34 -8.91
CA LEU A 137 18.92 -10.34 -9.26
C LEU A 137 19.63 -11.68 -8.97
N GLY A 138 18.96 -12.64 -8.33
CA GLY A 138 19.55 -13.91 -7.93
C GLY A 138 20.42 -13.84 -6.67
N GLU A 139 20.35 -12.73 -5.92
CA GLU A 139 21.06 -12.53 -4.65
C GLU A 139 20.31 -13.21 -3.50
N ASN A 140 20.29 -14.56 -3.52
CA ASN A 140 19.42 -15.38 -2.69
C ASN A 140 19.64 -15.20 -1.19
N GLU A 141 20.89 -15.05 -0.71
CA GLU A 141 21.19 -14.84 0.69
C GLU A 141 20.62 -13.51 1.19
N THR A 142 20.83 -12.43 0.45
CA THR A 142 20.25 -11.11 0.73
C THR A 142 18.73 -11.18 0.75
N ALA A 143 18.14 -11.85 -0.23
CA ALA A 143 16.69 -12.03 -0.31
C ALA A 143 16.11 -12.74 0.91
N GLU A 144 16.74 -13.81 1.40
CA GLU A 144 16.29 -14.57 2.57
C GLU A 144 16.39 -13.73 3.86
N ILE A 145 17.50 -13.02 4.04
CA ILE A 145 17.71 -12.13 5.19
C ILE A 145 16.61 -11.07 5.26
N PHE A 146 16.42 -10.32 4.18
CA PHE A 146 15.45 -9.23 4.17
C PHE A 146 14.00 -9.71 4.16
N MET A 147 13.70 -10.85 3.55
CA MET A 147 12.39 -11.49 3.66
C MET A 147 12.07 -11.87 5.11
N THR A 148 13.06 -12.36 5.87
CA THR A 148 12.90 -12.63 7.31
C THR A 148 12.68 -11.33 8.09
N GLN A 149 13.46 -10.30 7.82
CA GLN A 149 13.32 -8.99 8.49
C GLN A 149 11.96 -8.33 8.20
N SER A 150 11.38 -8.56 7.04
CA SER A 150 10.06 -8.01 6.68
C SER A 150 8.93 -8.48 7.61
N THR A 151 9.15 -9.50 8.43
CA THR A 151 8.18 -9.96 9.45
C THR A 151 8.30 -9.25 10.79
N ARG A 152 9.23 -8.30 10.95
CA ARG A 152 9.50 -7.59 12.23
C ARG A 152 8.31 -6.78 12.74
N TYR A 153 7.38 -6.36 11.85
CA TYR A 153 6.13 -5.71 12.24
C TYR A 153 5.37 -6.50 13.32
N GLN A 154 5.50 -7.84 13.33
CA GLN A 154 4.84 -8.73 14.29
C GLN A 154 5.25 -8.45 15.74
N ASN A 155 6.44 -7.86 15.95
CA ASN A 155 6.93 -7.49 17.27
C ASN A 155 6.04 -6.44 17.96
N LEU A 156 5.32 -5.61 17.18
CA LEU A 156 4.46 -4.56 17.70
C LEU A 156 3.00 -4.99 17.89
N PHE A 157 2.61 -6.20 17.44
CA PHE A 157 1.22 -6.61 17.56
C PHE A 157 0.88 -7.01 19.01
N SER A 158 -0.02 -6.24 19.64
CA SER A 158 -0.61 -6.58 20.93
C SER A 158 -1.78 -7.55 20.74
N VAL A 159 -1.66 -8.75 21.28
CA VAL A 159 -2.73 -9.76 21.23
C VAL A 159 -3.94 -9.35 22.05
N GLU A 160 -3.73 -8.57 23.12
CA GLU A 160 -4.79 -8.06 24.00
C GLU A 160 -5.58 -6.95 23.30
N ASP A 161 -4.88 -5.95 22.75
CA ASP A 161 -5.49 -4.78 22.11
C ASP A 161 -5.97 -5.04 20.69
N LYS A 162 -5.39 -6.04 19.97
CA LYS A 162 -5.61 -6.33 18.55
C LYS A 162 -5.07 -5.27 17.59
N PHE A 163 -4.11 -4.46 18.02
CA PHE A 163 -3.49 -3.38 17.26
C PHE A 163 -1.97 -3.48 17.30
N MET A 164 -1.31 -2.75 16.38
CA MET A 164 0.11 -2.46 16.47
C MET A 164 0.31 -1.38 17.52
N VAL A 165 0.98 -1.71 18.61
CA VAL A 165 1.21 -0.87 19.77
C VAL A 165 2.71 -0.64 19.95
N ALA A 166 3.09 0.59 20.27
CA ALA A 166 4.48 0.95 20.53
C ALA A 166 5.08 0.16 21.71
N LYS A 167 6.36 -0.19 21.62
CA LYS A 167 7.11 -0.86 22.68
C LYS A 167 8.32 -0.05 23.11
N ASP A 168 8.62 -0.10 24.39
CA ASP A 168 9.86 0.47 24.94
C ASP A 168 11.10 -0.39 24.63
N ARG A 169 12.29 0.07 25.02
CA ARG A 169 13.57 -0.65 24.83
C ARG A 169 13.66 -1.96 25.63
N GLN A 170 12.77 -2.19 26.58
CA GLN A 170 12.66 -3.41 27.39
C GLN A 170 11.64 -4.41 26.80
N GLY A 171 10.97 -4.06 25.70
CA GLY A 171 9.97 -4.88 25.04
C GLY A 171 8.58 -4.84 25.68
N GLN A 172 8.33 -3.86 26.56
CA GLN A 172 7.01 -3.67 27.18
C GLN A 172 6.15 -2.78 26.26
N PHE A 173 4.90 -3.17 26.08
CA PHE A 173 3.92 -2.34 25.38
C PHE A 173 3.61 -1.08 26.14
N LYS A 174 3.34 0.00 25.41
CA LYS A 174 2.94 1.30 25.96
C LYS A 174 1.70 1.14 26.82
N GLU A 175 1.77 1.63 28.06
CA GLU A 175 0.62 1.70 28.96
C GLU A 175 -0.41 2.74 28.48
N ASN A 176 -1.66 2.59 28.89
CA ASN A 176 -2.78 3.49 28.55
C ASN A 176 -2.95 3.69 27.03
N PHE A 177 -2.80 2.62 26.25
CA PHE A 177 -3.02 2.63 24.81
C PHE A 177 -4.47 3.04 24.48
N SER A 178 -4.60 3.88 23.43
CA SER A 178 -5.90 4.20 22.81
C SER A 178 -5.78 4.05 21.29
N PRO A 179 -6.66 3.25 20.65
CA PRO A 179 -6.62 3.09 19.20
C PRO A 179 -7.04 4.35 18.42
N PHE A 180 -7.53 5.38 19.11
CA PHE A 180 -7.96 6.66 18.54
C PHE A 180 -6.92 7.78 18.70
N SER A 181 -5.78 7.50 19.32
CA SER A 181 -4.73 8.50 19.54
C SER A 181 -3.94 8.72 18.24
N TRP A 182 -3.94 9.96 17.74
CA TRP A 182 -3.26 10.37 16.51
C TRP A 182 -1.90 10.99 16.80
N GLY A 183 -0.91 10.65 15.95
CA GLY A 183 0.45 11.14 16.08
C GLY A 183 1.24 10.44 17.19
N GLY A 184 2.40 11.00 17.57
CA GLY A 184 3.29 10.41 18.56
C GLY A 184 3.98 9.15 18.05
N ASP A 185 3.35 8.00 18.26
CA ASP A 185 3.82 6.71 17.75
C ASP A 185 3.40 6.46 16.30
N TYR A 186 2.40 7.19 15.80
CA TYR A 186 1.79 7.04 14.48
C TYR A 186 1.97 8.29 13.63
N THR A 187 1.94 8.12 12.31
CA THR A 187 2.05 9.19 11.32
C THR A 187 0.72 9.38 10.61
N GLU A 188 0.18 10.60 10.66
CA GLU A 188 -1.06 11.00 9.98
C GLU A 188 -2.20 10.00 10.12
N GLY A 189 -2.30 9.44 11.32
CA GLY A 189 -3.26 8.41 11.64
C GLY A 189 -3.18 7.99 13.09
N SER A 190 -3.93 6.95 13.41
CA SER A 190 -3.96 6.26 14.68
C SER A 190 -3.64 4.77 14.50
N ALA A 191 -3.82 3.97 15.53
CA ALA A 191 -3.68 2.52 15.43
C ALA A 191 -4.69 1.90 14.43
N TRP A 192 -5.84 2.52 14.20
CA TRP A 192 -6.82 2.06 13.21
C TRP A 192 -6.28 2.05 11.78
N GLN A 193 -5.57 3.10 11.36
CA GLN A 193 -4.98 3.15 10.01
C GLN A 193 -3.70 2.32 9.96
N SER A 194 -2.82 2.48 10.96
CA SER A 194 -1.47 1.92 10.93
C SER A 194 -1.42 0.41 11.14
N THR A 195 -2.33 -0.20 11.93
CA THR A 195 -2.28 -1.67 12.18
C THR A 195 -2.34 -2.49 10.90
N PHE A 196 -3.01 -1.99 9.87
CA PHE A 196 -3.20 -2.71 8.62
C PHE A 196 -2.17 -2.37 7.53
N ALA A 197 -1.19 -1.51 7.81
CA ALA A 197 -0.16 -1.06 6.86
C ALA A 197 0.97 -2.10 6.66
N VAL A 198 0.60 -3.37 6.49
CA VAL A 198 1.51 -4.49 6.23
C VAL A 198 1.15 -5.17 4.91
N ASN A 199 1.05 -4.40 3.84
CA ASN A 199 0.55 -4.81 2.54
C ASN A 199 1.22 -6.07 1.98
N HIS A 200 2.47 -6.32 2.35
CA HIS A 200 3.27 -7.46 1.93
C HIS A 200 2.95 -8.77 2.67
N ASP A 201 2.31 -8.73 3.86
CA ASP A 201 2.03 -9.93 4.67
C ASP A 201 0.65 -9.91 5.35
N ILE A 202 -0.41 -9.69 4.60
CA ILE A 202 -1.78 -9.74 5.15
C ILE A 202 -2.12 -11.13 5.69
N ALA A 203 -1.57 -12.21 5.12
CA ALA A 203 -1.76 -13.56 5.69
C ALA A 203 -1.15 -13.68 7.09
N GLY A 204 0.00 -13.05 7.34
CA GLY A 204 0.59 -12.92 8.66
C GLY A 204 -0.28 -12.12 9.63
N LEU A 205 -0.79 -10.99 9.18
CA LEU A 205 -1.70 -10.16 9.98
C LEU A 205 -3.00 -10.89 10.34
N ILE A 206 -3.60 -11.62 9.40
CA ILE A 206 -4.77 -12.47 9.64
C ILE A 206 -4.48 -13.52 10.73
N ALA A 207 -3.29 -14.12 10.70
CA ALA A 207 -2.89 -15.10 11.72
C ALA A 207 -2.71 -14.46 13.10
N LEU A 208 -2.14 -13.26 13.18
CA LEU A 208 -2.01 -12.50 14.43
C LEU A 208 -3.37 -12.17 15.05
N HIS A 209 -4.38 -11.84 14.24
CA HIS A 209 -5.75 -11.62 14.71
C HIS A 209 -6.49 -12.89 15.12
N GLY A 210 -5.95 -14.08 14.88
CA GLY A 210 -6.58 -15.35 15.23
C GLY A 210 -7.35 -16.01 14.08
N GLY A 211 -7.13 -15.56 12.85
CA GLY A 211 -7.69 -16.15 11.62
C GLY A 211 -8.73 -15.28 10.92
N LYS A 212 -9.23 -15.77 9.77
CA LYS A 212 -10.10 -15.00 8.86
C LYS A 212 -11.38 -14.46 9.53
N ALA A 213 -12.00 -15.22 10.44
CA ALA A 213 -13.24 -14.78 11.10
C ALA A 213 -13.00 -13.59 12.04
N ALA A 214 -11.97 -13.65 12.89
CA ALA A 214 -11.62 -12.53 13.76
C ALA A 214 -11.11 -11.31 12.97
N PHE A 215 -10.41 -11.56 11.86
CA PHE A 215 -9.98 -10.49 10.96
C PHE A 215 -11.17 -9.83 10.24
N GLU A 216 -12.20 -10.58 9.86
CA GLU A 216 -13.45 -10.00 9.35
C GLU A 216 -14.12 -9.09 10.37
N GLU A 217 -14.22 -9.54 11.62
CA GLU A 217 -14.84 -8.75 12.70
C GLU A 217 -14.12 -7.40 12.88
N ILE A 218 -12.79 -7.38 12.89
CA ILE A 218 -12.04 -6.11 13.04
C ILE A 218 -12.18 -5.21 11.80
N LEU A 219 -12.21 -5.76 10.58
CA LEU A 219 -12.45 -4.99 9.36
C LEU A 219 -13.86 -4.38 9.30
N VAL A 220 -14.87 -5.14 9.73
CA VAL A 220 -16.24 -4.63 9.84
C VAL A 220 -16.30 -3.53 10.91
N THR A 221 -15.60 -3.71 12.01
CA THR A 221 -15.50 -2.70 13.07
C THR A 221 -14.80 -1.44 12.54
N LEU A 222 -13.66 -1.55 11.84
CA LEU A 222 -12.97 -0.44 11.19
C LEU A 222 -13.90 0.41 10.32
N ALA A 223 -14.72 -0.24 9.48
CA ALA A 223 -15.63 0.44 8.55
C ALA A 223 -16.85 1.09 9.24
N ASN A 224 -17.25 0.62 10.42
CA ASN A 224 -18.45 1.08 11.12
C ASN A 224 -18.16 1.91 12.38
N THR A 225 -16.92 1.92 12.88
CA THR A 225 -16.52 2.78 13.98
C THR A 225 -16.60 4.23 13.54
N PRO A 226 -17.27 5.12 14.28
CA PRO A 226 -17.32 6.54 13.94
C PRO A 226 -15.91 7.13 13.70
N PRO A 227 -15.78 8.19 12.89
CA PRO A 227 -14.49 8.83 12.61
C PRO A 227 -14.03 9.70 13.80
N GLU A 228 -13.84 9.06 14.96
CA GLU A 228 -13.40 9.66 16.20
C GLU A 228 -11.87 9.65 16.29
N TYR A 229 -11.31 10.65 16.96
CA TYR A 229 -9.87 10.78 17.18
C TYR A 229 -9.56 11.54 18.48
N THR A 230 -8.35 11.34 19.00
CA THR A 230 -7.74 12.18 20.03
C THR A 230 -6.43 12.77 19.50
N VAL A 231 -6.15 14.04 19.84
CA VAL A 231 -5.04 14.82 19.27
C VAL A 231 -3.72 14.71 20.03
N GLU A 232 -3.58 13.73 20.91
CA GLU A 232 -2.47 13.63 21.87
C GLU A 232 -1.09 13.87 21.26
N GLY A 233 -0.77 13.19 20.15
CA GLY A 233 0.55 13.27 19.53
C GLY A 233 0.84 14.59 18.82
N TYR A 234 -0.16 15.19 18.20
CA TYR A 234 -0.03 16.46 17.48
C TYR A 234 -0.34 17.68 18.37
N GLY A 235 -1.07 17.50 19.48
CA GLY A 235 -1.48 18.59 20.35
C GLY A 235 -2.52 19.56 19.75
N HIS A 236 -2.93 19.35 18.50
CA HIS A 236 -3.97 20.10 17.79
C HIS A 236 -4.58 19.23 16.69
N VAL A 237 -5.74 19.65 16.18
CA VAL A 237 -6.37 18.98 15.02
C VAL A 237 -5.58 19.30 13.77
N ILE A 238 -5.10 18.27 13.08
CA ILE A 238 -4.52 18.38 11.74
C ILE A 238 -5.62 18.17 10.69
N HIS A 239 -5.36 18.54 9.43
CA HIS A 239 -6.40 18.55 8.40
C HIS A 239 -6.95 17.13 8.10
N GLU A 240 -6.11 16.09 8.15
CA GLU A 240 -6.49 14.70 7.88
C GLU A 240 -7.52 14.18 8.91
N MET A 241 -7.47 14.65 10.16
CA MET A 241 -8.48 14.33 11.18
C MET A 241 -9.83 14.95 10.80
N ALA A 242 -9.82 16.23 10.40
CA ALA A 242 -11.05 16.94 10.02
C ALA A 242 -11.65 16.36 8.72
N GLU A 243 -10.81 15.99 7.76
CA GLU A 243 -11.21 15.33 6.53
C GLU A 243 -11.84 13.96 6.80
N MET A 244 -11.24 13.14 7.66
CA MET A 244 -11.80 11.85 8.07
C MET A 244 -13.21 12.00 8.66
N GLU A 245 -13.41 13.00 9.53
CA GLU A 245 -14.70 13.29 10.15
C GLU A 245 -15.75 13.70 9.10
N VAL A 246 -15.38 14.58 8.16
CA VAL A 246 -16.27 15.07 7.09
C VAL A 246 -16.58 13.97 6.06
N ASN A 247 -15.60 13.17 5.69
CA ASN A 247 -15.76 12.09 4.71
C ASN A 247 -16.71 11.00 5.19
N GLY A 248 -16.70 10.67 6.49
CA GLY A 248 -17.71 9.81 7.13
C GLY A 248 -17.70 8.36 6.65
N PHE A 249 -16.51 7.76 6.46
CA PHE A 249 -16.31 6.34 6.12
C PHE A 249 -15.76 5.54 7.31
N GLY A 250 -16.27 5.75 8.49
CA GLY A 250 -15.74 5.13 9.71
C GLY A 250 -14.30 5.56 9.97
N GLN A 251 -13.45 4.59 10.33
CA GLN A 251 -12.01 4.81 10.48
C GLN A 251 -11.23 4.64 9.15
N ILE A 252 -11.92 4.41 8.03
CA ILE A 252 -11.31 4.37 6.68
C ILE A 252 -11.21 5.80 6.16
N ASN A 253 -10.05 6.43 6.31
CA ASN A 253 -9.80 7.78 5.83
C ASN A 253 -9.24 7.78 4.40
N VAL A 254 -10.09 7.54 3.39
CA VAL A 254 -9.65 7.57 1.97
C VAL A 254 -9.18 8.94 1.50
N GLY A 255 -9.31 9.98 2.31
CA GLY A 255 -8.71 11.29 2.08
C GLY A 255 -7.20 11.34 2.35
N ASN A 256 -6.61 10.29 2.94
CA ASN A 256 -5.18 10.22 3.19
C ASN A 256 -4.58 8.87 2.79
N GLN A 257 -3.33 8.86 2.35
CA GLN A 257 -2.61 7.74 1.74
C GLN A 257 -2.50 6.49 2.63
N PRO A 258 -2.33 6.56 3.95
CA PRO A 258 -2.33 5.39 4.83
C PRO A 258 -3.58 4.51 4.71
N SER A 259 -4.69 5.07 4.26
CA SER A 259 -5.98 4.36 4.16
C SER A 259 -6.30 3.80 2.75
N PHE A 260 -5.49 4.08 1.75
CA PHE A 260 -5.77 3.72 0.36
C PHE A 260 -6.03 2.23 0.14
N HIS A 261 -5.36 1.38 0.89
CA HIS A 261 -5.44 -0.08 0.77
C HIS A 261 -6.55 -0.70 1.64
N LEU A 262 -7.06 0.01 2.66
CA LEU A 262 -7.97 -0.55 3.67
C LEU A 262 -9.23 -1.22 3.10
N PRO A 263 -9.94 -0.65 2.10
CA PRO A 263 -11.09 -1.31 1.51
C PRO A 263 -10.76 -2.67 0.89
N TYR A 264 -9.54 -2.86 0.40
CA TYR A 264 -9.11 -4.07 -0.28
C TYR A 264 -8.75 -5.24 0.65
N LEU A 265 -8.65 -5.02 1.95
CA LEU A 265 -8.33 -6.07 2.92
C LEU A 265 -9.33 -7.24 2.92
N PHE A 266 -10.58 -6.97 2.55
CA PHE A 266 -11.60 -8.01 2.42
C PHE A 266 -11.31 -9.06 1.34
N HIS A 267 -10.42 -8.79 0.38
CA HIS A 267 -9.97 -9.76 -0.62
C HIS A 267 -9.21 -10.95 0.02
N PHE A 268 -8.45 -10.69 1.07
CA PHE A 268 -7.62 -11.71 1.74
C PHE A 268 -8.41 -12.69 2.60
N ILE A 269 -9.68 -12.38 2.87
CA ILE A 269 -10.64 -13.27 3.55
C ILE A 269 -11.70 -13.86 2.61
N ASN A 270 -11.50 -13.74 1.28
CA ASN A 270 -12.41 -14.17 0.21
C ASN A 270 -13.78 -13.48 0.24
N LYS A 271 -13.82 -12.22 0.65
CA LYS A 271 -15.05 -11.41 0.71
C LYS A 271 -14.92 -10.06 -0.01
N PRO A 272 -14.41 -10.01 -1.26
CA PRO A 272 -14.21 -8.75 -1.98
C PRO A 272 -15.50 -7.94 -2.18
N TYR A 273 -16.65 -8.58 -2.08
CA TYR A 273 -17.95 -7.91 -2.17
C TYR A 273 -18.21 -6.90 -1.03
N PHE A 274 -17.49 -6.94 0.08
CA PHE A 274 -17.54 -5.88 1.09
C PHE A 274 -16.76 -4.63 0.67
N ALA A 275 -15.68 -4.79 -0.10
CA ALA A 275 -14.90 -3.67 -0.63
C ALA A 275 -15.67 -2.86 -1.69
N GLN A 276 -16.45 -3.55 -2.53
CA GLN A 276 -17.08 -2.99 -3.73
C GLN A 276 -17.98 -1.77 -3.42
N PRO A 277 -18.93 -1.82 -2.48
CA PRO A 277 -19.74 -0.64 -2.14
C PRO A 277 -18.93 0.48 -1.49
N LEU A 278 -17.90 0.17 -0.70
CA LEU A 278 -17.02 1.17 -0.10
C LEU A 278 -16.30 1.97 -1.19
N LEU A 279 -15.69 1.26 -2.16
CA LEU A 279 -14.97 1.88 -3.27
C LEU A 279 -15.91 2.71 -4.16
N LYS A 280 -17.06 2.14 -4.55
CA LYS A 280 -18.04 2.87 -5.37
C LYS A 280 -18.55 4.13 -4.68
N GLN A 281 -18.84 4.05 -3.39
CA GLN A 281 -19.29 5.21 -2.62
C GLN A 281 -18.18 6.23 -2.46
N ALA A 282 -16.94 5.82 -2.17
CA ALA A 282 -15.79 6.73 -2.05
C ALA A 282 -15.61 7.54 -3.34
N ILE A 283 -15.54 6.87 -4.50
CA ILE A 283 -15.42 7.54 -5.80
C ILE A 283 -16.58 8.53 -6.04
N ASN A 284 -17.82 8.12 -5.81
CA ASN A 284 -18.99 8.94 -6.19
C ASN A 284 -19.33 10.05 -5.19
N ARG A 285 -18.87 9.96 -3.95
CA ARG A 285 -19.21 10.95 -2.89
C ARG A 285 -18.07 11.91 -2.58
N LEU A 286 -16.83 11.47 -2.74
CA LEU A 286 -15.68 12.22 -2.25
C LEU A 286 -14.90 12.90 -3.35
N PHE A 287 -15.07 12.48 -4.62
CA PHE A 287 -14.41 13.10 -5.76
C PHE A 287 -15.42 13.88 -6.60
N SER A 288 -15.01 15.04 -7.09
CA SER A 288 -15.85 15.90 -7.93
C SER A 288 -15.05 16.59 -9.03
N ALA A 289 -15.74 17.05 -10.09
CA ALA A 289 -15.14 17.76 -11.22
C ALA A 289 -15.12 19.28 -11.00
N ASP A 290 -14.79 19.73 -9.80
CA ASP A 290 -14.66 21.13 -9.43
C ASP A 290 -13.38 21.38 -8.63
N PHE A 291 -13.21 22.61 -8.07
CA PHE A 291 -12.00 22.95 -7.31
C PHE A 291 -11.87 22.21 -5.96
N LYS A 292 -12.92 21.55 -5.49
CA LYS A 292 -12.93 20.65 -4.31
C LYS A 292 -12.75 19.18 -4.72
N GLY A 293 -12.08 18.93 -5.85
CA GLY A 293 -12.03 17.65 -6.55
C GLY A 293 -11.58 16.44 -5.74
N TYR A 294 -10.83 16.65 -4.66
CA TYR A 294 -10.27 15.57 -3.83
C TYR A 294 -10.76 15.64 -2.38
N PRO A 295 -10.86 14.48 -1.69
CA PRO A 295 -11.30 14.41 -0.29
C PRO A 295 -10.24 14.80 0.75
N GLY A 296 -9.02 15.06 0.33
CA GLY A 296 -7.85 15.47 1.12
C GLY A 296 -6.76 16.00 0.20
N ASP A 297 -5.54 16.07 0.68
CA ASP A 297 -4.40 16.54 -0.11
C ASP A 297 -4.08 15.58 -1.26
N GLU A 298 -3.76 16.17 -2.42
CA GLU A 298 -3.55 15.41 -3.66
C GLU A 298 -2.21 14.65 -3.69
N ASP A 299 -1.16 15.25 -3.11
CA ASP A 299 0.16 14.69 -2.87
C ASP A 299 0.86 14.10 -4.10
N ASN A 300 1.27 15.01 -4.99
CA ASN A 300 2.12 14.72 -6.15
C ASN A 300 1.58 13.64 -7.10
N GLY A 301 0.28 13.58 -7.28
CA GLY A 301 -0.38 12.60 -8.15
C GLY A 301 -0.93 11.37 -7.42
N SER A 302 -0.73 11.27 -6.11
CA SER A 302 -1.10 10.09 -5.31
C SER A 302 -2.61 9.88 -5.27
N MET A 303 -3.37 10.94 -4.92
CA MET A 303 -4.83 10.88 -4.86
C MET A 303 -5.45 10.72 -6.26
N ALA A 304 -4.90 11.41 -7.27
CA ALA A 304 -5.33 11.29 -8.64
C ALA A 304 -5.14 9.86 -9.19
N SER A 305 -3.98 9.26 -8.94
CA SER A 305 -3.68 7.89 -9.37
C SER A 305 -4.55 6.86 -8.64
N TRP A 306 -4.82 7.06 -7.35
CA TRP A 306 -5.76 6.24 -6.60
C TRP A 306 -7.16 6.29 -7.21
N TYR A 307 -7.65 7.50 -7.53
CA TYR A 307 -8.93 7.68 -8.23
C TYR A 307 -8.95 6.92 -9.56
N ILE A 308 -7.90 7.10 -10.39
CA ILE A 308 -7.81 6.47 -11.72
C ILE A 308 -7.88 4.94 -11.59
N PHE A 309 -7.06 4.34 -10.75
CA PHE A 309 -7.08 2.88 -10.56
C PHE A 309 -8.44 2.38 -10.10
N ASN A 310 -9.03 3.02 -9.09
CA ASN A 310 -10.33 2.61 -8.57
C ASN A 310 -11.45 2.81 -9.59
N ALA A 311 -11.42 3.90 -10.37
CA ALA A 311 -12.40 4.15 -11.43
C ALA A 311 -12.27 3.15 -12.61
N LEU A 312 -11.05 2.62 -12.84
CA LEU A 312 -10.80 1.53 -13.79
C LEU A 312 -11.21 0.16 -13.26
N GLY A 313 -11.34 0.00 -11.94
CA GLY A 313 -11.80 -1.24 -11.31
C GLY A 313 -10.68 -2.22 -10.93
N PHE A 314 -9.46 -1.76 -10.71
CA PHE A 314 -8.37 -2.52 -10.10
C PHE A 314 -7.39 -1.60 -9.37
N TYR A 315 -6.57 -2.15 -8.47
CA TYR A 315 -5.67 -1.36 -7.62
C TYR A 315 -4.36 -2.12 -7.30
N PRO A 316 -3.19 -1.46 -7.38
CA PRO A 316 -1.90 -2.04 -7.00
C PRO A 316 -1.74 -2.08 -5.48
N PHE A 317 -2.38 -3.04 -4.82
CA PHE A 317 -2.45 -3.15 -3.36
C PHE A 317 -1.08 -3.17 -2.68
N CYS A 318 -0.12 -3.87 -3.27
CA CYS A 318 1.23 -4.03 -2.74
C CYS A 318 2.26 -3.83 -3.87
N PRO A 319 2.72 -2.61 -4.14
CA PRO A 319 3.83 -2.38 -5.05
C PRO A 319 5.02 -3.30 -4.73
N GLY A 320 5.62 -3.90 -5.75
CA GLY A 320 6.63 -4.96 -5.60
C GLY A 320 6.05 -6.38 -5.56
N SER A 321 4.72 -6.57 -5.60
CA SER A 321 4.11 -7.90 -5.77
C SER A 321 3.89 -8.29 -7.23
N GLY A 322 3.78 -7.32 -8.14
CA GLY A 322 3.40 -7.54 -9.53
C GLY A 322 1.91 -7.87 -9.72
N GLU A 323 1.06 -7.60 -8.72
CA GLU A 323 -0.37 -7.93 -8.72
C GLU A 323 -1.26 -6.69 -8.55
N TYR A 324 -2.44 -6.73 -9.17
CA TYR A 324 -3.52 -5.79 -8.97
C TYR A 324 -4.74 -6.52 -8.41
N LEU A 325 -5.42 -5.93 -7.42
CA LEU A 325 -6.67 -6.45 -6.90
C LEU A 325 -7.86 -5.86 -7.67
N ILE A 326 -8.85 -6.69 -7.97
CA ILE A 326 -10.09 -6.26 -8.60
C ILE A 326 -10.86 -5.35 -7.64
N GLY A 327 -11.13 -4.13 -8.10
CA GLY A 327 -11.97 -3.15 -7.43
C GLY A 327 -13.35 -3.04 -8.07
N MET A 328 -13.92 -1.83 -8.06
CA MET A 328 -15.25 -1.55 -8.57
C MET A 328 -15.19 -0.48 -9.67
N PRO A 329 -15.28 -0.84 -10.97
CA PRO A 329 -15.18 0.13 -12.06
C PRO A 329 -16.30 1.15 -12.00
N ASN A 330 -15.98 2.40 -12.39
CA ASN A 330 -16.93 3.53 -12.31
C ASN A 330 -17.39 4.07 -13.67
N PHE A 331 -16.76 3.67 -14.77
CA PHE A 331 -17.12 4.09 -16.11
C PHE A 331 -17.88 3.01 -16.88
N ASP A 332 -18.74 3.40 -17.83
CA ASP A 332 -19.40 2.47 -18.74
C ASP A 332 -18.39 1.81 -19.69
N GLU A 333 -17.40 2.58 -20.12
CA GLU A 333 -16.26 2.10 -20.91
C GLU A 333 -15.00 2.90 -20.58
N ALA A 334 -13.88 2.21 -20.46
CA ALA A 334 -12.54 2.78 -20.37
C ALA A 334 -11.57 2.01 -21.25
N ILE A 335 -10.60 2.70 -21.84
CA ILE A 335 -9.53 2.09 -22.63
C ILE A 335 -8.20 2.61 -22.13
N ILE A 336 -7.36 1.71 -21.65
CA ILE A 336 -5.98 2.01 -21.28
C ILE A 336 -5.10 1.71 -22.48
N HIS A 337 -4.42 2.72 -22.98
CA HIS A 337 -3.35 2.57 -23.97
C HIS A 337 -2.06 2.29 -23.22
N LEU A 338 -1.61 1.06 -23.28
CA LEU A 338 -0.40 0.62 -22.60
C LEU A 338 0.85 1.11 -23.33
N ALA A 339 1.94 1.33 -22.59
CA ALA A 339 3.22 1.80 -23.16
C ALA A 339 3.79 0.86 -24.25
N ASN A 340 3.52 -0.44 -24.16
CA ASN A 340 3.93 -1.41 -25.16
C ASN A 340 3.06 -1.45 -26.43
N GLY A 341 2.09 -0.53 -26.56
CA GLY A 341 1.17 -0.42 -27.71
C GLY A 341 -0.09 -1.30 -27.62
N ASN A 342 -0.17 -2.20 -26.63
CA ASN A 342 -1.38 -2.97 -26.35
C ASN A 342 -2.46 -2.10 -25.71
N LYS A 343 -3.68 -2.65 -25.56
CA LYS A 343 -4.80 -1.96 -24.94
C LYS A 343 -5.47 -2.87 -23.92
N VAL A 344 -5.87 -2.28 -22.82
CA VAL A 344 -6.83 -2.90 -21.90
C VAL A 344 -8.14 -2.16 -22.04
N LYS A 345 -9.18 -2.89 -22.42
CA LYS A 345 -10.54 -2.37 -22.50
C LYS A 345 -11.34 -2.86 -21.29
N ILE A 346 -12.03 -1.94 -20.63
CA ILE A 346 -12.90 -2.23 -19.50
C ILE A 346 -14.27 -1.72 -19.85
N THR A 347 -15.29 -2.59 -19.74
CA THR A 347 -16.69 -2.22 -19.95
C THR A 347 -17.52 -2.66 -18.76
N THR A 348 -18.57 -1.91 -18.46
CA THR A 348 -19.53 -2.25 -17.42
C THR A 348 -20.93 -2.36 -17.99
N THR A 349 -21.67 -3.32 -17.50
CA THR A 349 -23.08 -3.49 -17.83
C THR A 349 -23.93 -3.03 -16.65
N LEU A 350 -24.97 -2.21 -16.91
CA LEU A 350 -25.86 -1.69 -15.87
C LEU A 350 -25.13 -0.85 -14.81
N ASN A 351 -24.27 0.10 -15.23
CA ASN A 351 -23.50 0.94 -14.31
C ASN A 351 -24.32 2.11 -13.73
N TYR A 352 -25.31 1.77 -12.91
CA TYR A 352 -26.11 2.76 -12.18
C TYR A 352 -25.60 2.89 -10.73
N PRO A 353 -25.89 4.00 -10.02
CA PRO A 353 -25.45 4.19 -8.63
C PRO A 353 -25.85 3.06 -7.66
N GLN A 354 -26.98 2.39 -7.93
CA GLN A 354 -27.48 1.26 -7.11
C GLN A 354 -26.75 -0.05 -7.39
N GLN A 355 -26.05 -0.16 -8.52
CA GLN A 355 -25.30 -1.37 -8.91
C GLN A 355 -23.92 -1.34 -8.21
N GLN A 356 -23.88 -1.76 -6.97
CA GLN A 356 -22.70 -1.65 -6.09
C GLN A 356 -21.91 -2.94 -5.95
N PHE A 357 -22.31 -4.01 -6.67
CA PHE A 357 -21.68 -5.32 -6.58
C PHE A 357 -21.36 -5.88 -7.96
N ILE A 358 -20.24 -6.61 -8.04
CA ILE A 358 -19.87 -7.34 -9.26
C ILE A 358 -20.56 -8.71 -9.21
N HIS A 359 -21.34 -9.02 -10.24
CA HIS A 359 -21.99 -10.30 -10.38
C HIS A 359 -21.20 -11.28 -11.25
N ARG A 360 -20.52 -10.76 -12.26
CA ARG A 360 -19.69 -11.56 -13.17
C ARG A 360 -18.62 -10.69 -13.81
N ILE A 361 -17.47 -11.29 -14.07
CA ILE A 361 -16.44 -10.68 -14.92
C ILE A 361 -16.13 -11.65 -16.05
N THR A 362 -15.97 -11.13 -17.26
CA THR A 362 -15.36 -11.89 -18.35
C THR A 362 -14.07 -11.21 -18.81
N GLU A 363 -13.06 -12.02 -19.13
CA GLU A 363 -11.83 -11.62 -19.80
C GLU A 363 -11.82 -12.24 -21.20
N ASN A 364 -11.75 -11.41 -22.24
CA ASN A 364 -11.79 -11.86 -23.64
C ASN A 364 -12.99 -12.82 -23.91
N LYS A 365 -14.14 -12.55 -23.30
CA LYS A 365 -15.40 -13.32 -23.34
C LYS A 365 -15.43 -14.64 -22.54
N ALA A 366 -14.30 -15.05 -21.93
CA ALA A 366 -14.27 -16.18 -20.99
C ALA A 366 -14.55 -15.71 -19.56
N ASP A 367 -15.11 -16.58 -18.73
CA ASP A 367 -15.31 -16.25 -17.30
C ASP A 367 -13.97 -15.97 -16.60
N PHE A 368 -13.90 -14.86 -15.92
CA PHE A 368 -12.78 -14.48 -15.08
C PHE A 368 -13.19 -14.60 -13.62
N LYS A 369 -12.53 -15.50 -12.89
CA LYS A 369 -12.95 -15.92 -11.54
C LYS A 369 -11.97 -15.56 -10.43
N THR A 370 -10.82 -14.97 -10.77
CA THR A 370 -9.85 -14.52 -9.77
C THR A 370 -10.09 -13.07 -9.37
N CYS A 371 -9.86 -12.74 -8.11
CA CYS A 371 -9.88 -11.35 -7.64
C CYS A 371 -8.53 -10.62 -7.84
N VAL A 372 -7.57 -11.24 -8.53
CA VAL A 372 -6.22 -10.76 -8.76
C VAL A 372 -5.91 -10.77 -10.25
N ILE A 373 -5.23 -9.72 -10.74
CA ILE A 373 -4.66 -9.64 -12.09
C ILE A 373 -3.14 -9.50 -11.94
N ALA A 374 -2.38 -10.41 -12.57
CA ALA A 374 -0.92 -10.25 -12.65
C ALA A 374 -0.55 -9.17 -13.67
N HIS A 375 0.50 -8.39 -13.39
CA HIS A 375 0.97 -7.35 -14.30
C HIS A 375 1.31 -7.90 -15.68
N ASP A 376 2.06 -9.02 -15.73
CA ASP A 376 2.47 -9.66 -16.98
C ASP A 376 1.29 -10.12 -17.85
N GLU A 377 0.15 -10.45 -17.22
CA GLU A 377 -1.07 -10.78 -17.95
C GLU A 377 -1.81 -9.52 -18.40
N LEU A 378 -1.85 -8.48 -17.57
CA LEU A 378 -2.53 -7.23 -17.90
C LEU A 378 -1.91 -6.54 -19.11
N ILE A 379 -0.57 -6.49 -19.18
CA ILE A 379 0.16 -5.80 -20.28
C ILE A 379 0.08 -6.53 -21.63
N LYS A 380 -0.41 -7.76 -21.68
CA LYS A 380 -0.68 -8.46 -22.96
C LYS A 380 -1.87 -7.87 -23.72
N GLY A 381 -2.62 -6.99 -23.09
CA GLY A 381 -3.86 -6.46 -23.61
C GLY A 381 -5.05 -7.40 -23.32
N LYS A 382 -6.09 -6.86 -22.73
CA LYS A 382 -7.25 -7.61 -22.24
C LYS A 382 -8.55 -6.83 -22.47
N ASP A 383 -9.63 -7.56 -22.73
CA ASP A 383 -10.97 -7.01 -22.75
C ASP A 383 -11.72 -7.54 -21.52
N PHE A 384 -11.95 -6.68 -20.52
CA PHE A 384 -12.77 -7.01 -19.35
C PHE A 384 -14.18 -6.47 -19.51
N ASN A 385 -15.18 -7.30 -19.18
CA ASN A 385 -16.56 -6.87 -19.03
C ASN A 385 -17.05 -7.20 -17.62
N PHE A 386 -17.56 -6.19 -16.93
CA PHE A 386 -18.10 -6.29 -15.57
C PHE A 386 -19.63 -6.22 -15.63
N GLU A 387 -20.29 -7.28 -15.25
CA GLU A 387 -21.73 -7.30 -15.03
C GLU A 387 -22.00 -6.91 -13.58
N LEU A 388 -22.65 -5.74 -13.38
CA LEU A 388 -22.91 -5.18 -12.06
C LEU A 388 -24.31 -5.53 -11.57
N GLY A 389 -24.50 -5.54 -10.24
CA GLY A 389 -25.76 -5.89 -9.60
C GLY A 389 -26.01 -5.14 -8.30
N MET A 390 -27.22 -5.26 -7.77
CA MET A 390 -27.69 -4.54 -6.57
C MET A 390 -27.48 -5.32 -5.27
N VAL A 391 -27.14 -6.60 -5.34
CA VAL A 391 -26.97 -7.47 -4.18
C VAL A 391 -25.59 -8.12 -4.19
N PRO A 392 -25.00 -8.43 -3.03
CA PRO A 392 -23.71 -9.11 -2.97
C PRO A 392 -23.73 -10.47 -3.70
N ASN A 393 -22.64 -10.76 -4.45
CA ASN A 393 -22.43 -12.07 -5.04
C ASN A 393 -21.16 -12.71 -4.47
N SER A 394 -21.31 -13.54 -3.46
CA SER A 394 -20.20 -14.27 -2.83
C SER A 394 -19.55 -15.34 -3.72
N LYS A 395 -20.17 -15.66 -4.88
CA LYS A 395 -19.69 -16.67 -5.83
C LYS A 395 -19.08 -16.06 -7.09
N CYS A 396 -18.89 -14.74 -7.11
CA CYS A 396 -18.29 -14.05 -8.26
C CYS A 396 -16.84 -14.51 -8.48
N PHE A 397 -16.11 -14.70 -7.39
CA PHE A 397 -14.71 -15.12 -7.41
C PHE A 397 -14.53 -16.48 -6.76
N ASP A 398 -13.59 -17.25 -7.29
CA ASP A 398 -13.07 -18.46 -6.63
C ASP A 398 -12.25 -18.06 -5.39
N GLU A 399 -11.91 -19.04 -4.55
CA GLU A 399 -11.03 -18.80 -3.39
C GLU A 399 -9.59 -18.47 -3.82
N THR A 400 -9.41 -17.31 -4.42
CA THR A 400 -8.09 -16.78 -4.80
C THR A 400 -7.62 -15.85 -3.70
N VAL A 401 -6.45 -16.12 -3.11
CA VAL A 401 -5.84 -15.27 -2.11
C VAL A 401 -4.72 -14.47 -2.79
N PRO A 402 -4.72 -13.13 -2.67
CA PRO A 402 -3.63 -12.29 -3.18
C PRO A 402 -2.27 -12.66 -2.59
N ALA A 403 -1.19 -12.19 -3.21
CA ALA A 403 0.17 -12.45 -2.76
C ALA A 403 0.39 -12.00 -1.31
N SER A 404 1.09 -12.86 -0.54
CA SER A 404 1.55 -12.60 0.82
C SER A 404 2.76 -13.49 1.12
N ILE A 405 3.65 -13.06 1.99
CA ILE A 405 4.89 -13.77 2.32
C ILE A 405 4.61 -15.22 2.76
N ARG A 406 3.65 -15.44 3.65
CA ARG A 406 3.35 -16.76 4.21
C ARG A 406 2.89 -17.79 3.19
N LYS A 407 2.30 -17.36 2.07
CA LYS A 407 1.93 -18.28 0.99
C LYS A 407 3.15 -18.96 0.37
N ARG A 408 4.33 -18.30 0.38
CA ARG A 408 5.60 -18.85 -0.11
C ARG A 408 6.22 -19.86 0.87
N MET A 409 6.19 -19.57 2.19
CA MET A 409 6.78 -20.45 3.19
C MET A 409 6.13 -21.85 3.24
N VAL A 410 4.83 -21.95 2.95
CA VAL A 410 4.09 -23.23 2.86
C VAL A 410 4.44 -24.03 1.60
N GLN A 411 4.87 -23.35 0.50
CA GLN A 411 5.23 -24.03 -0.76
C GLN A 411 6.66 -24.61 -0.76
N THR A 412 7.55 -24.10 0.08
CA THR A 412 8.93 -24.59 0.17
C THR A 412 9.13 -25.74 1.15
N THR A 413 8.11 -26.08 1.95
CA THR A 413 8.15 -27.18 2.94
C THR A 413 7.36 -28.43 2.53
N SER A 414 6.87 -28.49 1.26
CA SER A 414 6.15 -29.65 0.71
C SER A 414 6.97 -30.47 -0.31
#